data_1aa17aaa0b9e8969d95af87817cd3228
#
_entry.id   1aa17aaa0b9e8969d95af87817cd3228
#
_cell.length_a   1.000
_cell.length_b   1.000
_cell.length_c   1.000
_cell.angle_alpha   90.00
_cell.angle_beta   90.00
_cell.angle_gamma   90.00
#
_symmetry.space_group_name_H-M   'P 1'
#
loop_
_entity.id
_entity.type
_entity.pdbx_description
1 polymer ?
#
loop_
_entity_poly.entity_id
_entity_poly.type
_entity_poly.pdbx_seq_one_letter_code
_entity_poly.pdbx_strand_id
1 'polypeptide(L)'
;MQTLDIPYIEGITKEFMEHPQVECPVTHNFAPDIYIREIFMPADTVVIGHKHLTEHFNVILKGKCRVMIGDVVEELTAPCTFISGAGSQKIVNVLEDCIWQTVHSNPDNAKD
;
A
#
# COMPACT_ATOMS: atom_id res chain seq x y z
N MET A 1 11.76 7.37 -5.79
CA MET A 1 10.58 8.15 -5.35
C MET A 1 10.85 9.64 -5.55
N GLN A 2 9.83 10.38 -5.89
CA GLN A 2 9.95 11.81 -6.20
C GLN A 2 9.23 12.65 -5.15
N THR A 3 9.95 13.59 -4.53
CA THR A 3 9.35 14.52 -3.58
C THR A 3 8.70 15.67 -4.35
N LEU A 4 7.48 16.05 -3.97
CA LEU A 4 6.69 17.07 -4.64
C LEU A 4 6.46 18.26 -3.70
N ASP A 5 6.16 19.43 -4.26
CA ASP A 5 5.80 20.59 -3.47
C ASP A 5 4.32 20.49 -2.98
N ILE A 6 3.97 21.29 -1.97
CA ILE A 6 2.66 21.21 -1.31
C ILE A 6 1.49 21.42 -2.26
N PRO A 7 1.47 22.44 -3.15
CA PRO A 7 0.35 22.61 -4.09
C PRO A 7 0.16 21.43 -5.02
N TYR A 8 1.23 20.79 -5.45
CA TYR A 8 1.16 19.61 -6.31
C TYR A 8 0.60 18.42 -5.54
N ILE A 9 1.03 18.23 -4.29
CA ILE A 9 0.56 17.15 -3.42
C ILE A 9 -0.95 17.30 -3.17
N GLU A 10 -1.43 18.50 -2.89
CA GLU A 10 -2.85 18.76 -2.69
C GLU A 10 -3.67 18.42 -3.95
N GLY A 11 -3.14 18.77 -5.13
CA GLY A 11 -3.78 18.43 -6.41
C GLY A 11 -3.85 16.93 -6.64
N ILE A 12 -2.77 16.21 -6.35
CA ILE A 12 -2.72 14.75 -6.47
C ILE A 12 -3.68 14.09 -5.46
N THR A 13 -3.71 14.57 -4.24
CA THR A 13 -4.63 14.04 -3.21
C THR A 13 -6.07 14.19 -3.67
N LYS A 14 -6.42 15.36 -4.23
CA LYS A 14 -7.75 15.60 -4.77
C LYS A 14 -8.07 14.65 -5.93
N GLU A 15 -7.13 14.47 -6.86
CA GLU A 15 -7.28 13.53 -7.97
C GLU A 15 -7.52 12.11 -7.47
N PHE A 16 -6.75 11.66 -6.48
CA PHE A 16 -6.92 10.33 -5.90
C PHE A 16 -8.31 10.17 -5.29
N MET A 17 -8.77 11.17 -4.54
CA MET A 17 -10.05 11.10 -3.82
C MET A 17 -11.27 11.23 -4.74
N GLU A 18 -11.07 11.52 -6.02
CA GLU A 18 -12.13 11.47 -7.03
C GLU A 18 -12.49 10.04 -7.44
N HIS A 19 -11.59 9.07 -7.16
CA HIS A 19 -11.86 7.67 -7.42
C HIS A 19 -12.62 7.03 -6.26
N PRO A 20 -13.47 6.01 -6.55
CA PRO A 20 -14.20 5.32 -5.48
C PRO A 20 -13.28 4.71 -4.44
N GLN A 21 -13.58 4.92 -3.16
CA GLN A 21 -12.95 4.21 -2.06
C GLN A 21 -13.71 2.92 -1.83
N VAL A 22 -12.98 1.81 -1.69
CA VAL A 22 -13.59 0.49 -1.54
C VAL A 22 -12.92 -0.28 -0.41
N GLU A 23 -13.68 -1.17 0.20
CA GLU A 23 -13.12 -2.21 1.05
C GLU A 23 -12.62 -3.33 0.15
N CYS A 24 -11.39 -3.75 0.38
CA CYS A 24 -10.74 -4.74 -0.46
C CYS A 24 -10.66 -6.08 0.27
N PRO A 25 -10.82 -7.21 -0.44
CA PRO A 25 -10.61 -8.52 0.16
C PRO A 25 -9.20 -8.66 0.70
N VAL A 26 -9.08 -9.16 1.92
CA VAL A 26 -7.80 -9.37 2.60
C VAL A 26 -7.67 -10.84 2.98
N THR A 27 -6.50 -11.40 2.69
CA THR A 27 -6.12 -12.75 3.09
C THR A 27 -4.98 -12.66 4.11
N HIS A 28 -5.08 -13.43 5.18
CA HIS A 28 -4.07 -13.49 6.22
C HIS A 28 -3.30 -14.81 6.14
N ASN A 29 -1.98 -14.72 6.11
CA ASN A 29 -1.11 -15.89 6.04
C ASN A 29 -0.12 -15.85 7.22
N PHE A 30 -0.03 -16.95 7.95
CA PHE A 30 0.82 -17.06 9.13
C PHE A 30 1.84 -18.17 8.96
N ALA A 31 3.08 -17.87 9.29
CA ALA A 31 4.15 -18.85 9.46
C ALA A 31 4.81 -18.53 10.81
N PRO A 32 5.68 -19.43 11.34
CA PRO A 32 6.35 -19.11 12.60
C PRO A 32 7.07 -17.77 12.54
N ASP A 33 6.72 -16.88 13.47
CA ASP A 33 7.27 -15.53 13.64
C ASP A 33 7.04 -14.57 12.48
N ILE A 34 6.21 -14.92 11.50
CA ILE A 34 5.94 -14.12 10.30
C ILE A 34 4.44 -14.03 10.03
N TYR A 35 4.00 -12.84 9.64
CA TYR A 35 2.64 -12.60 9.18
C TYR A 35 2.68 -11.92 7.82
N ILE A 36 1.95 -12.46 6.84
CA ILE A 36 1.76 -11.84 5.53
C ILE A 36 0.29 -11.49 5.36
N ARG A 37 0.04 -10.20 5.11
CA ARG A 37 -1.29 -9.71 4.78
C ARG A 37 -1.33 -9.46 3.27
N GLU A 38 -2.26 -10.12 2.59
CA GLU A 38 -2.46 -9.95 1.15
C GLU A 38 -3.77 -9.25 0.89
N ILE A 39 -3.74 -8.22 0.05
CA ILE A 39 -4.91 -7.45 -0.31
C ILE A 39 -5.08 -7.45 -1.83
N PHE A 40 -6.31 -7.65 -2.28
CA PHE A 40 -6.70 -7.46 -3.68
C PHE A 40 -7.34 -6.08 -3.82
N MET A 41 -6.81 -5.28 -4.73
CA MET A 41 -7.29 -3.92 -4.97
C MET A 41 -7.73 -3.80 -6.44
N PRO A 42 -9.03 -3.56 -6.68
CA PRO A 42 -9.52 -3.44 -8.06
C PRO A 42 -9.07 -2.14 -8.73
N ALA A 43 -8.94 -2.19 -10.06
CA ALA A 43 -8.58 -1.01 -10.86
C ALA A 43 -9.56 0.13 -10.67
N ASP A 44 -9.08 1.35 -10.89
CA ASP A 44 -9.87 2.60 -10.83
C ASP A 44 -10.44 2.91 -9.44
N THR A 45 -9.76 2.46 -8.38
CA THR A 45 -10.14 2.74 -7.00
C THR A 45 -9.00 3.40 -6.24
N VAL A 46 -9.34 3.96 -5.08
CA VAL A 46 -8.38 4.50 -4.13
C VAL A 46 -8.48 3.71 -2.84
N VAL A 47 -7.32 3.29 -2.33
CA VAL A 47 -7.22 2.57 -1.07
C VAL A 47 -6.36 3.39 -0.13
N ILE A 48 -6.90 3.71 1.05
CA ILE A 48 -6.15 4.40 2.09
C ILE A 48 -5.68 3.35 3.08
N GLY A 49 -4.36 3.17 3.14
CA GLY A 49 -3.75 2.20 4.03
C GLY A 49 -3.74 2.66 5.48
N HIS A 50 -3.60 1.71 6.38
CA HIS A 50 -3.40 2.00 7.79
C HIS A 50 -1.99 2.49 8.04
N LYS A 51 -1.83 3.33 9.07
CA LYS A 51 -0.51 3.74 9.54
C LYS A 51 0.14 2.56 10.26
N HIS A 52 1.30 2.15 9.78
CA HIS A 52 2.03 1.03 10.36
C HIS A 52 3.01 1.50 11.44
N LEU A 53 3.12 0.72 12.51
CA LEU A 53 4.01 1.04 13.65
C LEU A 53 5.43 0.55 13.45
N THR A 54 5.65 -0.40 12.54
CA THR A 54 6.95 -1.01 12.29
C THR A 54 7.30 -1.00 10.82
N GLU A 55 8.61 -1.08 10.53
CA GLU A 55 9.06 -1.32 9.16
C GLU A 55 8.56 -2.68 8.68
N HIS A 56 8.25 -2.76 7.40
CA HIS A 56 7.80 -4.02 6.78
C HIS A 56 8.10 -4.02 5.29
N PHE A 57 8.16 -5.22 4.72
CA PHE A 57 8.27 -5.37 3.29
C PHE A 57 6.92 -5.23 2.62
N ASN A 58 6.93 -4.64 1.43
CA ASN A 58 5.80 -4.63 0.52
C ASN A 58 6.17 -5.40 -0.73
N VAL A 59 5.28 -6.27 -1.18
CA VAL A 59 5.47 -7.05 -2.39
C VAL A 59 4.23 -6.87 -3.27
N ILE A 60 4.42 -6.31 -4.46
CA ILE A 60 3.34 -6.17 -5.43
C ILE A 60 3.50 -7.32 -6.42
N LEU A 61 2.55 -8.26 -6.39
CA LEU A 61 2.60 -9.48 -7.20
C LEU A 61 1.97 -9.28 -8.58
N LYS A 62 0.98 -8.39 -8.68
CA LYS A 62 0.23 -8.14 -9.89
C LYS A 62 -0.24 -6.69 -9.94
N GLY A 63 -0.28 -6.13 -11.15
CA GLY A 63 -0.93 -4.86 -11.40
C GLY A 63 -0.02 -3.65 -11.39
N LYS A 64 -0.67 -2.49 -11.38
CA LYS A 64 0.00 -1.19 -11.47
C LYS A 64 -0.75 -0.18 -10.63
N CYS A 65 -0.02 0.66 -9.90
CA CYS A 65 -0.63 1.67 -9.03
C CYS A 65 0.26 2.90 -8.88
N ARG A 66 -0.35 3.99 -8.42
CA ARG A 66 0.36 5.18 -7.96
C ARG A 66 0.23 5.24 -6.45
N VAL A 67 1.33 5.40 -5.76
CA VAL A 67 1.37 5.41 -4.29
C VAL A 67 1.87 6.75 -3.80
N MET A 68 1.13 7.36 -2.89
CA MET A 68 1.55 8.56 -2.18
C MET A 68 1.84 8.23 -0.72
N ILE A 69 3.06 8.55 -0.29
CA ILE A 69 3.51 8.38 1.09
C ILE A 69 4.06 9.73 1.53
N GLY A 70 3.33 10.42 2.43
CA GLY A 70 3.70 11.78 2.81
C GLY A 70 3.69 12.71 1.61
N ASP A 71 4.84 13.30 1.30
CA ASP A 71 5.04 14.20 0.15
C ASP A 71 5.71 13.54 -1.05
N VAL A 72 5.74 12.21 -1.08
CA VAL A 72 6.40 11.42 -2.12
C VAL A 72 5.36 10.62 -2.89
N VAL A 73 5.40 10.70 -4.22
CA VAL A 73 4.52 9.93 -5.11
C VAL A 73 5.36 9.10 -6.06
N GLU A 74 4.98 7.84 -6.23
CA GLU A 74 5.65 6.92 -7.13
C GLU A 74 4.66 6.03 -7.85
N GLU A 75 4.93 5.76 -9.12
CA GLU A 75 4.18 4.75 -9.87
C GLU A 75 4.91 3.42 -9.76
N LEU A 76 4.19 2.38 -9.34
CA LEU A 76 4.73 1.05 -9.13
C LEU A 76 4.06 0.05 -10.06
N THR A 77 4.88 -0.79 -10.68
CA THR A 77 4.40 -1.86 -11.57
C THR A 77 4.95 -3.20 -11.07
N ALA A 78 4.08 -4.19 -10.96
CA ALA A 78 4.48 -5.53 -10.54
C ALA A 78 5.40 -6.21 -11.57
N PRO A 79 6.33 -7.07 -11.14
CA PRO A 79 6.64 -7.37 -9.75
C PRO A 79 7.50 -6.28 -9.11
N CYS A 80 7.23 -5.97 -7.85
CA CYS A 80 7.94 -4.91 -7.15
C CYS A 80 8.02 -5.23 -5.66
N THR A 81 9.18 -5.03 -5.06
CA THR A 81 9.38 -5.24 -3.62
C THR A 81 10.10 -4.02 -3.04
N PHE A 82 9.58 -3.50 -1.93
CA PHE A 82 10.19 -2.36 -1.25
C PHE A 82 9.87 -2.36 0.24
N ILE A 83 10.60 -1.56 1.01
CA ILE A 83 10.42 -1.43 2.46
C ILE A 83 9.70 -0.13 2.76
N SER A 84 8.70 -0.19 3.65
CA SER A 84 8.08 0.99 4.23
C SER A 84 8.59 1.22 5.64
N GLY A 85 8.89 2.47 5.98
CA GLY A 85 9.32 2.84 7.31
C GLY A 85 8.16 2.87 8.32
N ALA A 86 8.53 2.82 9.60
CA ALA A 86 7.56 2.97 10.69
C ALA A 86 6.85 4.33 10.61
N GLY A 87 5.58 4.35 10.93
CA GLY A 87 4.77 5.57 10.96
C GLY A 87 4.27 6.03 9.60
N SER A 88 4.58 5.31 8.51
CA SER A 88 4.10 5.67 7.19
C SER A 88 2.65 5.25 6.95
N GLN A 89 1.92 6.08 6.24
CA GLN A 89 0.58 5.77 5.76
C GLN A 89 0.55 6.00 4.25
N LYS A 90 0.01 5.05 3.51
CA LYS A 90 -0.03 5.09 2.05
C LYS A 90 -1.43 5.42 1.55
N ILE A 91 -1.49 6.22 0.50
CA ILE A 91 -2.70 6.39 -0.31
C ILE A 91 -2.39 5.80 -1.67
N VAL A 92 -3.19 4.82 -2.10
CA VAL A 92 -2.94 4.07 -3.32
C VAL A 92 -4.04 4.33 -4.33
N ASN A 93 -3.67 4.84 -5.50
CA ASN A 93 -4.55 4.91 -6.66
C ASN A 93 -4.24 3.72 -7.56
N VAL A 94 -5.20 2.82 -7.68
CA VAL A 94 -5.02 1.56 -8.39
C VAL A 94 -5.32 1.75 -9.87
N LEU A 95 -4.33 1.54 -10.73
CA LEU A 95 -4.46 1.72 -12.18
C LEU A 95 -4.87 0.43 -12.88
N GLU A 96 -4.38 -0.70 -12.40
CA GLU A 96 -4.76 -2.05 -12.85
C GLU A 96 -4.99 -2.89 -11.61
N ASP A 97 -5.82 -3.93 -11.70
CA ASP A 97 -6.07 -4.82 -10.57
C ASP A 97 -4.76 -5.24 -9.92
N CYS A 98 -4.62 -4.94 -8.64
CA CYS A 98 -3.39 -5.20 -7.89
C CYS A 98 -3.56 -6.29 -6.85
N ILE A 99 -2.51 -7.10 -6.70
CA ILE A 99 -2.33 -8.00 -5.56
C ILE A 99 -1.09 -7.51 -4.83
N TRP A 100 -1.27 -7.10 -3.57
CA TRP A 100 -0.24 -6.49 -2.76
C TRP A 100 -0.12 -7.21 -1.42
N GLN A 101 1.09 -7.64 -1.08
CA GLN A 101 1.39 -8.27 0.20
C GLN A 101 2.21 -7.33 1.08
N THR A 102 1.93 -7.33 2.36
CA THR A 102 2.81 -6.75 3.37
C THR A 102 3.33 -7.87 4.27
N VAL A 103 4.63 -7.89 4.51
CA VAL A 103 5.30 -8.95 5.27
C VAL A 103 5.79 -8.35 6.59
N HIS A 104 5.29 -8.89 7.69
CA HIS A 104 5.55 -8.36 9.03
C HIS A 104 6.22 -9.41 9.90
N SER A 105 7.12 -8.96 10.79
CA SER A 105 7.56 -9.81 11.87
C SER A 105 6.40 -10.04 12.84
N ASN A 106 6.26 -11.25 13.34
CA ASN A 106 5.19 -11.62 14.27
C ASN A 106 5.73 -12.57 15.33
N PRO A 107 6.65 -12.09 16.21
CA PRO A 107 7.32 -12.95 17.16
C PRO A 107 6.40 -13.60 18.18
N ASP A 108 5.25 -13.00 18.45
CA ASP A 108 4.25 -13.55 19.38
C ASP A 108 3.28 -14.52 18.70
N ASN A 109 3.41 -14.70 17.38
CA ASN A 109 2.52 -15.56 16.58
C ASN A 109 1.04 -15.22 16.75
N ALA A 110 0.74 -13.95 16.95
CA ALA A 110 -0.63 -13.45 17.09
C ALA A 110 -1.37 -13.55 15.76
N LYS A 111 -2.66 -13.94 15.82
CA LYS A 111 -3.53 -14.13 14.65
C LYS A 111 -4.72 -13.19 14.62
N ASP A 112 -4.67 -12.14 15.39
CA ASP A 112 -5.75 -11.13 15.47
C ASP A 112 -5.39 -9.85 14.71
#